data_0315c710484ed31dcea8186780fe5216
#
_entry.id   0315c710484ed31dcea8186780fe5216
#
_cell.length_a   1.000
_cell.length_b   1.000
_cell.length_c   1.000
_cell.angle_alpha   90.00
_cell.angle_beta   90.00
_cell.angle_gamma   90.00
#
_symmetry.space_group_name_H-M   'P 1'
#
loop_
_entity.id
_entity.type
_entity.pdbx_description
1 polymer ?
#
loop_
_entity_poly.entity_id
_entity_poly.type
_entity_poly.pdbx_seq_one_letter_code
_entity_poly.pdbx_strand_id
1 'polypeptide(L)'
;MTDKPVSVYFTAENRTFWLHGLFWGLVTLGLAFALRMLEWPCWQNPEYRLGSEWLLATHDAYHWVAGAEGFGHAVGHPMAVMLRGMADLLGTYPAAVAFWFPALLSCFVAVIVYAWVWALGSMEAGVAAGLLTSLAPGFLARTLLGYYDTDLVTLFFPLLMTLAPACWAMRYMLLPQLILKKLIVGSGLAAARRLWGSSLAEQDLRLGNPLRWQWVVLLGVSGVISWWTQEWHSVFPYLTRYNVCLLAFMSLVMAPRGRRNLLLLGSLAYALPTLGGPLFFGFSALLMTAGWTRARQMYRLRQWLCRPWVLILLWLGVGSLFLSGELLQTITHQLSLYMKKAEVSGGSGALALIYPPAGQALTEVQDLGLLAVLAYFHPWHEAAALGLLGFVWVIFRRPGALFLLPLAALGLLSTKMGGRMVMFGAPIVAVGLTLPLYWMLQRLLRKLRPNVTGILTSALLLALLVAPFVNI
;
A
#
# COMPACT_ATOMS: atom_id res chain seq x y z
N MET A 1 -23.82 1.16 20.84
CA MET A 1 -22.43 1.50 20.56
C MET A 1 -22.37 2.76 19.76
N THR A 2 -21.97 3.82 20.35
CA THR A 2 -21.57 5.00 19.62
C THR A 2 -20.28 4.59 18.89
N ASP A 3 -20.38 4.26 17.60
CA ASP A 3 -19.27 4.25 16.68
C ASP A 3 -18.71 5.69 16.70
N LYS A 4 -17.80 5.97 17.64
CA LYS A 4 -17.09 7.23 17.59
C LYS A 4 -16.40 7.23 16.24
N PRO A 5 -16.70 8.18 15.35
CA PRO A 5 -16.08 8.19 14.04
C PRO A 5 -14.57 8.26 14.21
N VAL A 6 -13.83 7.54 13.39
CA VAL A 6 -12.35 7.53 13.35
C VAL A 6 -11.77 8.96 13.27
N SER A 7 -12.58 9.92 12.82
CA SER A 7 -12.27 11.36 12.82
C SER A 7 -11.85 11.94 14.17
N VAL A 8 -12.22 11.31 15.29
CA VAL A 8 -11.83 11.76 16.64
C VAL A 8 -10.34 11.47 16.91
N TYR A 9 -9.75 10.49 16.23
CA TYR A 9 -8.37 10.08 16.49
C TYR A 9 -7.31 10.91 15.74
N PHE A 10 -7.67 11.55 14.63
CA PHE A 10 -6.74 12.35 13.82
C PHE A 10 -6.87 13.87 14.05
N THR A 11 -7.39 14.32 15.19
CA THR A 11 -7.26 15.72 15.55
C THR A 11 -5.84 15.98 16.05
N ALA A 12 -5.17 16.96 15.45
CA ALA A 12 -3.80 17.36 15.81
C ALA A 12 -3.62 17.81 17.28
N GLU A 13 -4.69 17.86 18.05
CA GLU A 13 -4.75 18.34 19.43
C GLU A 13 -4.30 17.26 20.44
N ASN A 14 -4.23 15.98 20.06
CA ASN A 14 -3.85 14.94 21.01
C ASN A 14 -2.41 14.45 20.79
N ARG A 15 -1.43 15.22 21.28
CA ARG A 15 0.00 14.87 21.24
C ARG A 15 0.27 13.47 21.81
N THR A 16 -0.43 13.11 22.88
CA THR A 16 -0.29 11.79 23.53
C THR A 16 -0.68 10.65 22.59
N PHE A 17 -1.73 10.83 21.78
CA PHE A 17 -2.15 9.84 20.80
C PHE A 17 -1.07 9.57 19.71
N TRP A 18 -0.42 10.64 19.21
CA TRP A 18 0.64 10.51 18.23
C TRP A 18 1.90 9.88 18.83
N LEU A 19 2.24 10.23 20.08
CA LEU A 19 3.37 9.62 20.79
C LEU A 19 3.14 8.12 21.03
N HIS A 20 1.92 7.71 21.39
CA HIS A 20 1.57 6.29 21.50
C HIS A 20 1.67 5.58 20.14
N GLY A 21 1.17 6.19 19.07
CA GLY A 21 1.30 5.61 17.72
C GLY A 21 2.74 5.44 17.29
N LEU A 22 3.59 6.43 17.54
CA LEU A 22 5.02 6.36 17.25
C LEU A 22 5.70 5.25 18.09
N PHE A 23 5.40 5.18 19.38
CA PHE A 23 5.93 4.15 20.27
C PHE A 23 5.61 2.74 19.75
N TRP A 24 4.35 2.46 19.42
CA TRP A 24 3.96 1.14 18.90
C TRP A 24 4.52 0.88 17.50
N GLY A 25 4.74 1.90 16.69
CA GLY A 25 5.49 1.79 15.43
C GLY A 25 6.93 1.35 15.65
N LEU A 26 7.61 1.94 16.64
CA LEU A 26 8.98 1.53 17.02
C LEU A 26 9.02 0.13 17.62
N VAL A 27 8.03 -0.24 18.43
CA VAL A 27 7.89 -1.63 18.95
C VAL A 27 7.71 -2.60 17.78
N THR A 28 6.87 -2.27 16.79
CA THR A 28 6.68 -3.10 15.58
C THR A 28 7.99 -3.26 14.82
N LEU A 29 8.75 -2.17 14.64
CA LEU A 29 10.06 -2.20 13.99
C LEU A 29 11.03 -3.12 14.72
N GLY A 30 11.15 -2.96 16.04
CA GLY A 30 12.06 -3.77 16.89
C GLY A 30 11.70 -5.24 16.89
N LEU A 31 10.40 -5.58 17.00
CA LEU A 31 9.94 -6.96 16.94
C LEU A 31 10.14 -7.58 15.55
N ALA A 32 9.83 -6.84 14.47
CA ALA A 32 10.07 -7.32 13.12
C ALA A 32 11.57 -7.57 12.88
N PHE A 33 12.44 -6.67 13.35
CA PHE A 33 13.88 -6.85 13.26
C PHE A 33 14.36 -8.06 14.06
N ALA A 34 13.91 -8.22 15.30
CA ALA A 34 14.27 -9.38 16.13
C ALA A 34 13.86 -10.71 15.45
N LEU A 35 12.66 -10.77 14.87
CA LEU A 35 12.19 -11.95 14.15
C LEU A 35 13.02 -12.21 12.87
N ARG A 36 13.44 -11.15 12.16
CA ARG A 36 14.33 -11.29 10.98
C ARG A 36 15.72 -11.79 11.37
N MET A 37 16.20 -11.42 12.54
CA MET A 37 17.52 -11.88 13.02
C MET A 37 17.53 -13.36 13.43
N LEU A 38 16.39 -14.06 13.46
CA LEU A 38 16.36 -15.52 13.66
C LEU A 38 17.05 -16.29 12.53
N GLU A 39 17.17 -15.72 11.33
CA GLU A 39 17.94 -16.31 10.23
C GLU A 39 19.46 -16.13 10.36
N TRP A 40 19.90 -15.17 11.19
CA TRP A 40 21.33 -14.84 11.36
C TRP A 40 22.24 -16.01 11.70
N PRO A 41 21.87 -16.97 12.57
CA PRO A 41 22.71 -18.13 12.87
C PRO A 41 23.07 -18.96 11.64
N CYS A 42 22.15 -19.06 10.65
CA CYS A 42 22.41 -19.80 9.40
C CYS A 42 23.55 -19.14 8.60
N TRP A 43 23.64 -17.81 8.61
CA TRP A 43 24.66 -17.05 7.92
C TRP A 43 26.04 -17.06 8.58
N GLN A 44 26.15 -17.63 9.79
CA GLN A 44 27.43 -17.83 10.46
C GLN A 44 28.25 -18.97 9.86
N ASN A 45 27.65 -19.84 9.03
CA ASN A 45 28.36 -20.91 8.34
C ASN A 45 29.44 -20.32 7.42
N PRO A 46 30.71 -20.80 7.53
CA PRO A 46 31.82 -20.37 6.67
C PRO A 46 31.54 -20.51 5.15
N GLU A 47 30.68 -21.44 4.75
CA GLU A 47 30.29 -21.68 3.36
C GLU A 47 29.59 -20.48 2.72
N TYR A 48 28.95 -19.61 3.52
CA TYR A 48 28.29 -18.41 3.06
C TYR A 48 29.17 -17.15 3.08
N ARG A 49 30.50 -17.35 3.19
CA ARG A 49 31.49 -16.26 3.20
C ARG A 49 32.57 -16.48 2.14
N LEU A 50 32.96 -15.37 1.53
CA LEU A 50 34.15 -15.30 0.70
C LEU A 50 35.14 -14.30 1.37
N GLY A 51 36.11 -14.85 2.10
CA GLY A 51 36.98 -14.02 2.95
C GLY A 51 36.20 -13.38 4.11
N SER A 52 36.14 -12.05 4.13
CA SER A 52 35.37 -11.28 5.14
C SER A 52 33.93 -10.96 4.71
N GLU A 53 33.57 -11.25 3.45
CA GLU A 53 32.29 -10.85 2.86
C GLU A 53 31.28 -12.00 2.89
N TRP A 54 29.99 -11.68 3.11
CA TRP A 54 28.90 -12.63 2.96
C TRP A 54 28.51 -12.75 1.49
N LEU A 55 28.21 -13.96 1.07
CA LEU A 55 27.63 -14.22 -0.24
C LEU A 55 26.20 -13.64 -0.30
N LEU A 56 25.82 -13.15 -1.46
CA LEU A 56 24.44 -12.70 -1.68
C LEU A 56 23.55 -13.89 -2.08
N ALA A 57 22.27 -13.81 -1.72
CA ALA A 57 21.35 -14.93 -1.86
C ALA A 57 20.90 -15.18 -3.32
N THR A 58 21.01 -14.19 -4.22
CA THR A 58 20.49 -14.28 -5.58
C THR A 58 21.41 -13.67 -6.63
N HIS A 59 21.29 -14.12 -7.89
CA HIS A 59 22.00 -13.52 -9.02
C HIS A 59 21.61 -12.06 -9.23
N ASP A 60 20.33 -11.71 -9.00
CA ASP A 60 19.84 -10.34 -9.15
C ASP A 60 20.52 -9.40 -8.15
N ALA A 61 20.81 -9.85 -6.93
CA ALA A 61 21.56 -9.06 -5.96
C ALA A 61 22.95 -8.69 -6.46
N TYR A 62 23.67 -9.64 -7.07
CA TYR A 62 24.98 -9.36 -7.70
C TYR A 62 24.85 -8.42 -8.90
N HIS A 63 23.79 -8.54 -9.70
CA HIS A 63 23.51 -7.63 -10.81
C HIS A 63 23.38 -6.18 -10.33
N TRP A 64 22.65 -5.94 -9.24
CA TRP A 64 22.49 -4.62 -8.64
C TRP A 64 23.78 -4.09 -8.01
N VAL A 65 24.56 -4.95 -7.36
CA VAL A 65 25.88 -4.60 -6.80
C VAL A 65 26.83 -4.19 -7.92
N ALA A 66 26.93 -4.97 -8.98
CA ALA A 66 27.76 -4.61 -10.15
C ALA A 66 27.36 -3.25 -10.73
N GLY A 67 26.05 -2.99 -10.88
CA GLY A 67 25.55 -1.68 -11.29
C GLY A 67 25.92 -0.54 -10.35
N ALA A 68 25.89 -0.78 -9.03
CA ALA A 68 26.33 0.19 -8.01
C ALA A 68 27.84 0.47 -8.08
N GLU A 69 28.63 -0.51 -8.45
CA GLU A 69 30.10 -0.37 -8.67
C GLU A 69 30.45 0.21 -10.04
N GLY A 70 29.45 0.42 -10.91
CA GLY A 70 29.64 1.02 -12.23
C GLY A 70 29.83 0.02 -13.38
N PHE A 71 29.47 -1.25 -13.16
CA PHE A 71 29.60 -2.31 -14.16
C PHE A 71 28.26 -2.83 -14.65
N GLY A 72 28.22 -3.28 -15.89
CA GLY A 72 27.07 -3.98 -16.47
C GLY A 72 25.88 -3.08 -16.82
N HIS A 73 24.71 -3.71 -17.05
CA HIS A 73 23.50 -3.03 -17.54
C HIS A 73 22.69 -2.32 -16.45
N ALA A 74 22.97 -2.57 -15.18
CA ALA A 74 22.26 -1.95 -14.06
C ALA A 74 22.80 -0.56 -13.69
N VAL A 75 23.87 -0.10 -14.36
CA VAL A 75 24.43 1.24 -14.12
C VAL A 75 23.37 2.31 -14.42
N GLY A 76 23.11 3.18 -13.45
CA GLY A 76 22.09 4.24 -13.57
C GLY A 76 20.67 3.78 -13.22
N HIS A 77 20.40 2.49 -13.05
CA HIS A 77 19.11 2.04 -12.56
C HIS A 77 18.89 2.50 -11.10
N PRO A 78 17.66 2.93 -10.71
CA PRO A 78 17.39 3.45 -9.36
C PRO A 78 17.83 2.54 -8.22
N MET A 79 17.71 1.23 -8.37
CA MET A 79 18.18 0.24 -7.38
C MET A 79 19.70 0.29 -7.16
N ALA A 80 20.47 0.36 -8.24
CA ALA A 80 21.93 0.45 -8.17
C ALA A 80 22.40 1.82 -7.64
N VAL A 81 21.73 2.91 -8.06
CA VAL A 81 22.00 4.27 -7.57
C VAL A 81 21.71 4.39 -6.08
N MET A 82 20.59 3.85 -5.61
CA MET A 82 20.22 3.81 -4.19
C MET A 82 21.27 3.01 -3.40
N LEU A 83 21.68 1.85 -3.90
CA LEU A 83 22.64 0.98 -3.24
C LEU A 83 24.01 1.68 -3.08
N ARG A 84 24.50 2.34 -4.15
CA ARG A 84 25.73 3.16 -4.10
C ARG A 84 25.60 4.28 -3.10
N GLY A 85 24.52 5.09 -3.19
CA GLY A 85 24.33 6.22 -2.28
C GLY A 85 24.26 5.81 -0.81
N MET A 86 23.68 4.64 -0.51
CA MET A 86 23.67 4.11 0.86
C MET A 86 25.05 3.61 1.29
N ALA A 87 25.81 2.97 0.41
CA ALA A 87 27.16 2.53 0.69
C ALA A 87 28.08 3.71 0.97
N ASP A 88 28.00 4.78 0.16
CA ASP A 88 28.74 6.03 0.35
C ASP A 88 28.37 6.71 1.67
N LEU A 89 27.05 6.78 2.00
CA LEU A 89 26.56 7.37 3.24
C LEU A 89 27.05 6.63 4.50
N LEU A 90 27.12 5.31 4.41
CA LEU A 90 27.52 4.43 5.53
C LEU A 90 29.04 4.21 5.58
N GLY A 91 29.80 4.68 4.60
CA GLY A 91 31.24 4.47 4.50
C GLY A 91 31.62 2.99 4.32
N THR A 92 30.81 2.23 3.57
CA THR A 92 31.00 0.80 3.35
C THR A 92 30.90 0.46 1.86
N TYR A 93 31.00 -0.80 1.50
CA TYR A 93 30.91 -1.27 0.12
C TYR A 93 29.48 -1.73 -0.23
N PRO A 94 29.07 -1.66 -1.52
CA PRO A 94 27.72 -1.95 -1.96
C PRO A 94 27.21 -3.35 -1.57
N ALA A 95 28.06 -4.37 -1.64
CA ALA A 95 27.66 -5.75 -1.30
C ALA A 95 27.27 -5.88 0.18
N ALA A 96 27.94 -5.17 1.11
CA ALA A 96 27.54 -5.17 2.53
C ALA A 96 26.15 -4.56 2.72
N VAL A 97 25.85 -3.46 2.03
CA VAL A 97 24.51 -2.85 2.07
C VAL A 97 23.48 -3.80 1.46
N ALA A 98 23.79 -4.39 0.29
CA ALA A 98 22.90 -5.35 -0.38
C ALA A 98 22.59 -6.58 0.49
N PHE A 99 23.50 -6.96 1.38
CA PHE A 99 23.29 -8.06 2.31
C PHE A 99 22.26 -7.69 3.41
N TRP A 100 22.41 -6.53 4.06
CA TRP A 100 21.60 -6.16 5.23
C TRP A 100 20.30 -5.44 4.89
N PHE A 101 20.27 -4.70 3.80
CA PHE A 101 19.17 -3.81 3.44
C PHE A 101 17.82 -4.53 3.26
N PRO A 102 17.75 -5.75 2.67
CA PRO A 102 16.49 -6.47 2.51
C PRO A 102 15.76 -6.70 3.83
N ALA A 103 16.45 -7.25 4.81
CA ALA A 103 15.89 -7.50 6.13
C ALA A 103 15.44 -6.19 6.81
N LEU A 104 16.24 -5.12 6.70
CA LEU A 104 15.90 -3.81 7.26
C LEU A 104 14.66 -3.21 6.59
N LEU A 105 14.59 -3.21 5.24
CA LEU A 105 13.46 -2.65 4.51
C LEU A 105 12.17 -3.43 4.78
N SER A 106 12.26 -4.75 4.96
CA SER A 106 11.11 -5.58 5.33
C SER A 106 10.52 -5.17 6.70
N CYS A 107 11.37 -4.74 7.64
CA CYS A 107 10.92 -4.21 8.93
C CYS A 107 10.17 -2.87 8.76
N PHE A 108 10.60 -2.02 7.83
CA PHE A 108 9.86 -0.79 7.49
C PHE A 108 8.53 -1.11 6.81
N VAL A 109 8.43 -2.17 5.99
CA VAL A 109 7.13 -2.64 5.48
C VAL A 109 6.20 -3.01 6.62
N ALA A 110 6.68 -3.71 7.66
CA ALA A 110 5.89 -4.00 8.84
C ALA A 110 5.36 -2.73 9.52
N VAL A 111 6.19 -1.68 9.64
CA VAL A 111 5.78 -0.38 10.20
C VAL A 111 4.75 0.32 9.32
N ILE A 112 4.88 0.26 7.99
CA ILE A 112 3.89 0.88 7.10
C ILE A 112 2.55 0.14 7.19
N VAL A 113 2.56 -1.20 7.25
CA VAL A 113 1.33 -1.98 7.45
C VAL A 113 0.72 -1.70 8.83
N TYR A 114 1.54 -1.57 9.88
CA TYR A 114 1.09 -1.07 11.18
C TYR A 114 0.36 0.29 11.03
N ALA A 115 0.99 1.25 10.35
CA ALA A 115 0.40 2.58 10.14
C ALA A 115 -0.91 2.51 9.33
N TRP A 116 -1.01 1.62 8.34
CA TRP A 116 -2.23 1.33 7.61
C TRP A 116 -3.36 0.86 8.52
N VAL A 117 -3.10 -0.15 9.35
CA VAL A 117 -4.12 -0.72 10.25
C VAL A 117 -4.47 0.24 11.38
N TRP A 118 -3.51 1.01 11.89
CA TRP A 118 -3.77 2.11 12.79
C TRP A 118 -4.69 3.16 12.16
N ALA A 119 -4.42 3.58 10.93
CA ALA A 119 -5.29 4.47 10.18
C ALA A 119 -6.69 3.88 9.94
N LEU A 120 -6.81 2.58 9.75
CA LEU A 120 -8.09 1.86 9.61
C LEU A 120 -8.83 1.69 10.95
N GLY A 121 -8.17 1.89 12.10
CA GLY A 121 -8.88 2.04 13.37
C GLY A 121 -8.34 1.29 14.59
N SER A 122 -7.14 0.66 14.54
CA SER A 122 -6.53 0.03 15.71
C SER A 122 -5.01 0.00 15.64
N MET A 123 -4.35 0.47 16.71
CA MET A 123 -2.91 0.34 16.90
C MET A 123 -2.52 -1.11 17.22
N GLU A 124 -3.29 -1.77 18.07
CA GLU A 124 -3.04 -3.13 18.54
C GLU A 124 -3.11 -4.14 17.38
N ALA A 125 -4.17 -4.07 16.58
CA ALA A 125 -4.27 -4.86 15.36
C ALA A 125 -3.15 -4.51 14.37
N GLY A 126 -2.68 -3.26 14.39
CA GLY A 126 -1.58 -2.79 13.54
C GLY A 126 -0.27 -3.51 13.81
N VAL A 127 0.11 -3.68 15.08
CA VAL A 127 1.33 -4.44 15.45
C VAL A 127 1.25 -5.86 14.90
N ALA A 128 0.15 -6.57 15.17
CA ALA A 128 -0.05 -7.93 14.68
C ALA A 128 -0.02 -7.99 13.12
N ALA A 129 -0.69 -7.05 12.44
CA ALA A 129 -0.71 -7.01 10.97
C ALA A 129 0.68 -6.75 10.37
N GLY A 130 1.45 -5.84 10.96
CA GLY A 130 2.82 -5.57 10.54
C GLY A 130 3.70 -6.81 10.63
N LEU A 131 3.68 -7.49 11.78
CA LEU A 131 4.45 -8.71 12.00
C LEU A 131 4.01 -9.86 11.09
N LEU A 132 2.69 -10.08 10.94
CA LEU A 132 2.17 -11.08 9.99
C LEU A 132 2.64 -10.83 8.56
N THR A 133 2.62 -9.57 8.12
CA THR A 133 3.10 -9.22 6.77
C THR A 133 4.58 -9.52 6.60
N SER A 134 5.41 -9.16 7.60
CA SER A 134 6.85 -9.35 7.52
C SER A 134 7.26 -10.83 7.57
N LEU A 135 6.45 -11.68 8.19
CA LEU A 135 6.68 -13.11 8.35
C LEU A 135 5.95 -13.96 7.29
N ALA A 136 5.05 -13.38 6.49
CA ALA A 136 4.34 -14.13 5.46
C ALA A 136 5.32 -14.84 4.52
N PRO A 137 5.19 -16.16 4.29
CA PRO A 137 6.20 -16.95 3.57
C PRO A 137 6.57 -16.36 2.21
N GLY A 138 5.60 -15.86 1.45
CA GLY A 138 5.84 -15.26 0.14
C GLY A 138 6.62 -13.95 0.18
N PHE A 139 6.53 -13.18 1.27
CA PHE A 139 7.30 -11.96 1.46
C PHE A 139 8.62 -12.23 2.18
N LEU A 140 8.62 -13.14 3.15
CA LEU A 140 9.81 -13.56 3.89
C LEU A 140 10.89 -14.09 2.95
N ALA A 141 10.54 -15.04 2.07
CA ALA A 141 11.47 -15.67 1.14
C ALA A 141 12.16 -14.67 0.18
N ARG A 142 11.51 -13.52 -0.09
CA ARG A 142 12.02 -12.49 -1.00
C ARG A 142 12.68 -11.30 -0.31
N THR A 143 12.82 -11.38 1.00
CA THR A 143 13.42 -10.30 1.80
C THR A 143 14.38 -10.84 2.87
N LEU A 144 14.92 -12.03 2.64
CA LEU A 144 15.99 -12.62 3.45
C LEU A 144 17.26 -11.78 3.37
N LEU A 145 18.19 -12.00 4.29
CA LEU A 145 19.53 -11.43 4.22
C LEU A 145 20.19 -11.80 2.86
N GLY A 146 20.79 -10.81 2.22
CA GLY A 146 21.43 -11.00 0.92
C GLY A 146 20.48 -11.08 -0.30
N TYR A 147 19.17 -11.00 -0.11
CA TYR A 147 18.17 -11.01 -1.20
C TYR A 147 17.86 -9.59 -1.67
N TYR A 148 18.83 -8.90 -2.24
CA TYR A 148 18.65 -7.54 -2.75
C TYR A 148 18.06 -7.57 -4.17
N ASP A 149 16.77 -7.24 -4.30
CA ASP A 149 16.05 -7.23 -5.57
C ASP A 149 14.95 -6.15 -5.59
N THR A 150 14.38 -5.89 -6.77
CA THR A 150 13.24 -4.97 -6.97
C THR A 150 12.02 -5.34 -6.13
N ASP A 151 11.85 -6.60 -5.77
CA ASP A 151 10.76 -7.10 -4.93
C ASP A 151 10.64 -6.35 -3.60
N LEU A 152 11.77 -5.88 -3.05
CA LEU A 152 11.82 -5.08 -1.83
C LEU A 152 11.00 -3.79 -1.93
N VAL A 153 11.18 -3.07 -3.03
CA VAL A 153 10.58 -1.75 -3.24
C VAL A 153 9.17 -1.85 -3.81
N THR A 154 8.84 -2.96 -4.50
CA THR A 154 7.54 -3.16 -5.14
C THR A 154 6.39 -3.34 -4.15
N LEU A 155 6.65 -3.71 -2.91
CA LEU A 155 5.65 -3.71 -1.84
C LEU A 155 5.72 -2.45 -0.97
N PHE A 156 6.94 -1.99 -0.66
CA PHE A 156 7.18 -0.83 0.21
C PHE A 156 6.55 0.45 -0.35
N PHE A 157 6.91 0.84 -1.58
CA PHE A 157 6.41 2.09 -2.15
C PHE A 157 4.90 2.11 -2.41
N PRO A 158 4.25 1.07 -2.95
CA PRO A 158 2.79 1.06 -3.07
C PRO A 158 2.06 1.29 -1.75
N LEU A 159 2.51 0.64 -0.69
CA LEU A 159 1.93 0.85 0.65
C LEU A 159 2.15 2.28 1.16
N LEU A 160 3.34 2.84 0.93
CA LEU A 160 3.70 4.19 1.38
C LEU A 160 2.93 5.27 0.61
N MET A 161 2.92 5.21 -0.74
CA MET A 161 2.29 6.24 -1.57
C MET A 161 0.76 6.22 -1.52
N THR A 162 0.16 5.13 -1.05
CA THR A 162 -1.30 5.02 -0.92
C THR A 162 -1.83 5.37 0.47
N LEU A 163 -0.96 5.40 1.48
CA LEU A 163 -1.36 5.62 2.88
C LEU A 163 -2.02 6.99 3.09
N ALA A 164 -1.40 8.07 2.60
CA ALA A 164 -1.94 9.41 2.79
C ALA A 164 -3.27 9.64 2.05
N PRO A 165 -3.45 9.25 0.77
CA PRO A 165 -4.75 9.25 0.11
C PRO A 165 -5.81 8.45 0.85
N ALA A 166 -5.47 7.28 1.37
CA ALA A 166 -6.38 6.44 2.15
C ALA A 166 -6.82 7.12 3.45
N CYS A 167 -5.88 7.69 4.22
CA CYS A 167 -6.16 8.44 5.44
C CYS A 167 -7.09 9.63 5.16
N TRP A 168 -6.83 10.36 4.08
CA TRP A 168 -7.65 11.50 3.67
C TRP A 168 -9.06 11.05 3.27
N ALA A 169 -9.17 9.96 2.49
CA ALA A 169 -10.46 9.38 2.12
C ALA A 169 -11.26 8.92 3.34
N MET A 170 -10.63 8.23 4.30
CA MET A 170 -11.28 7.79 5.54
C MET A 170 -11.81 8.94 6.39
N ARG A 171 -11.14 10.09 6.33
CA ARG A 171 -11.54 11.26 7.12
C ARG A 171 -12.71 12.00 6.51
N TYR A 172 -12.77 12.12 5.18
CA TYR A 172 -13.67 13.05 4.51
C TYR A 172 -14.76 12.38 3.68
N MET A 173 -14.69 11.07 3.46
CA MET A 173 -15.64 10.34 2.60
C MET A 173 -16.61 9.49 3.41
N LEU A 174 -17.78 9.23 2.81
CA LEU A 174 -18.81 8.39 3.42
C LEU A 174 -18.42 6.91 3.39
N LEU A 175 -18.90 6.16 4.37
CA LEU A 175 -18.66 4.71 4.44
C LEU A 175 -19.39 3.99 3.30
N PRO A 176 -18.73 3.02 2.62
CA PRO A 176 -19.34 2.24 1.52
C PRO A 176 -20.64 1.54 1.93
N GLN A 177 -20.71 1.01 3.15
CA GLN A 177 -21.92 0.38 3.68
C GLN A 177 -23.13 1.32 3.74
N LEU A 178 -22.92 2.62 3.94
CA LEU A 178 -24.01 3.61 3.93
C LEU A 178 -24.52 3.84 2.51
N ILE A 179 -23.63 3.78 1.52
CA ILE A 179 -23.99 3.89 0.10
C ILE A 179 -24.75 2.65 -0.33
N LEU A 180 -24.26 1.46 0.04
CA LEU A 180 -24.89 0.19 -0.30
C LEU A 180 -26.27 0.05 0.35
N LYS A 181 -26.42 0.41 1.63
CA LYS A 181 -27.74 0.47 2.29
C LYS A 181 -28.73 1.35 1.53
N LYS A 182 -28.26 2.48 0.99
CA LYS A 182 -29.12 3.37 0.20
C LYS A 182 -29.51 2.80 -1.14
N LEU A 183 -28.62 2.05 -1.79
CA LEU A 183 -28.91 1.39 -3.06
C LEU A 183 -29.90 0.22 -2.87
N ILE A 184 -29.74 -0.55 -1.80
CA ILE A 184 -30.57 -1.75 -1.53
C ILE A 184 -31.93 -1.39 -0.94
N VAL A 185 -31.95 -0.45 0.04
CA VAL A 185 -33.18 -0.04 0.75
C VAL A 185 -33.92 1.07 0.01
N GLY A 186 -33.27 1.71 -0.94
CA GLY A 186 -33.69 2.98 -1.50
C GLY A 186 -34.46 2.93 -2.79
N SER A 187 -35.42 2.00 -2.94
CA SER A 187 -36.52 2.24 -3.90
C SER A 187 -37.33 3.53 -3.63
N GLY A 188 -36.99 4.25 -2.55
CA GLY A 188 -37.54 5.55 -2.23
C GLY A 188 -36.49 6.67 -2.19
N LEU A 189 -36.31 7.39 -3.30
CA LEU A 189 -35.48 8.61 -3.39
C LEU A 189 -35.75 9.63 -2.27
N ALA A 190 -36.94 9.60 -1.68
CA ALA A 190 -37.37 10.45 -0.57
C ALA A 190 -36.72 10.07 0.79
N ALA A 191 -36.54 8.77 1.08
CA ALA A 191 -35.88 8.31 2.31
C ALA A 191 -34.38 8.61 2.29
N ALA A 192 -33.75 8.51 1.14
CA ALA A 192 -32.35 8.89 0.95
C ALA A 192 -32.14 10.41 1.15
N ARG A 193 -33.09 11.24 0.74
CA ARG A 193 -33.06 12.68 0.97
C ARG A 193 -33.15 13.07 2.46
N ARG A 194 -33.99 12.38 3.25
CA ARG A 194 -34.16 12.66 4.69
C ARG A 194 -32.96 12.21 5.53
N LEU A 195 -32.42 11.02 5.26
CA LEU A 195 -31.22 10.51 5.96
C LEU A 195 -29.93 11.29 5.62
N TRP A 196 -29.88 11.95 4.45
CA TRP A 196 -28.75 12.79 4.06
C TRP A 196 -28.84 14.22 4.60
N GLY A 197 -30.01 14.67 5.00
CA GLY A 197 -30.21 16.06 5.43
C GLY A 197 -29.91 16.34 6.90
N SER A 198 -30.23 15.43 7.81
CA SER A 198 -30.23 15.75 9.25
C SER A 198 -29.02 15.23 10.03
N SER A 199 -28.55 14.02 9.78
CA SER A 199 -27.40 13.47 10.51
C SER A 199 -26.03 13.89 9.95
N LEU A 200 -25.99 14.34 8.71
CA LEU A 200 -24.75 14.76 8.03
C LEU A 200 -24.41 16.23 8.28
N ALA A 201 -25.35 17.08 8.58
CA ALA A 201 -25.08 18.47 8.96
C ALA A 201 -24.30 18.57 10.28
N GLU A 202 -24.57 17.69 11.24
CA GLU A 202 -23.81 17.60 12.49
C GLU A 202 -22.43 16.97 12.32
N GLN A 203 -22.28 15.94 11.44
CA GLN A 203 -20.97 15.38 11.10
C GLN A 203 -20.13 16.37 10.28
N ASP A 204 -20.75 17.18 9.44
CA ASP A 204 -20.07 18.13 8.56
C ASP A 204 -19.31 19.22 9.32
N LEU A 205 -19.82 19.67 10.47
CA LEU A 205 -19.16 20.65 11.33
C LEU A 205 -17.91 20.10 12.03
N ARG A 206 -17.86 18.78 12.25
CA ARG A 206 -16.73 18.10 12.94
C ARG A 206 -15.59 17.69 12.01
N LEU A 207 -15.82 17.56 10.70
CA LEU A 207 -14.82 17.02 9.75
C LEU A 207 -13.67 17.99 9.42
N GLY A 208 -13.85 19.28 9.70
CA GLY A 208 -12.86 20.31 9.38
C GLY A 208 -12.70 20.55 7.86
N ASN A 209 -11.71 21.35 7.48
CA ASN A 209 -11.44 21.69 6.09
C ASN A 209 -10.55 20.62 5.43
N PRO A 210 -10.95 19.95 4.31
CA PRO A 210 -10.13 18.98 3.60
C PRO A 210 -8.88 19.57 2.92
N LEU A 211 -8.85 20.91 2.73
CA LEU A 211 -7.72 21.65 2.18
C LEU A 211 -6.78 22.19 3.26
N ARG A 212 -6.80 21.67 4.48
CA ARG A 212 -5.77 22.03 5.48
C ARG A 212 -4.39 21.74 4.94
N TRP A 213 -3.43 22.63 5.21
CA TRP A 213 -2.06 22.54 4.69
C TRP A 213 -1.40 21.18 4.99
N GLN A 214 -1.66 20.60 6.16
CA GLN A 214 -1.14 19.27 6.54
C GLN A 214 -1.55 18.18 5.53
N TRP A 215 -2.82 18.18 5.09
CA TRP A 215 -3.30 17.23 4.10
C TRP A 215 -2.74 17.52 2.71
N VAL A 216 -2.63 18.80 2.36
CA VAL A 216 -2.02 19.21 1.07
C VAL A 216 -0.58 18.73 1.00
N VAL A 217 0.18 18.91 2.08
CA VAL A 217 1.58 18.43 2.16
C VAL A 217 1.63 16.89 2.11
N LEU A 218 0.84 16.19 2.92
CA LEU A 218 0.86 14.71 2.95
C LEU A 218 0.46 14.10 1.61
N LEU A 219 -0.59 14.59 0.99
CA LEU A 219 -1.04 14.16 -0.34
C LEU A 219 -0.01 14.51 -1.41
N GLY A 220 0.55 15.72 -1.36
CA GLY A 220 1.54 16.18 -2.31
C GLY A 220 2.85 15.39 -2.23
N VAL A 221 3.37 15.15 -1.03
CA VAL A 221 4.56 14.31 -0.82
C VAL A 221 4.29 12.89 -1.32
N SER A 222 3.11 12.33 -1.01
CA SER A 222 2.71 11.01 -1.52
C SER A 222 2.66 10.98 -3.05
N GLY A 223 2.17 12.05 -3.70
CA GLY A 223 2.17 12.20 -5.14
C GLY A 223 3.59 12.33 -5.74
N VAL A 224 4.49 13.07 -5.08
CA VAL A 224 5.90 13.18 -5.48
C VAL A 224 6.61 11.82 -5.37
N ILE A 225 6.37 11.06 -4.30
CA ILE A 225 6.90 9.70 -4.15
C ILE A 225 6.37 8.82 -5.30
N SER A 226 5.07 8.91 -5.62
CA SER A 226 4.48 8.17 -6.73
C SER A 226 5.11 8.53 -8.07
N TRP A 227 5.41 9.82 -8.32
CA TRP A 227 6.11 10.28 -9.52
C TRP A 227 7.55 9.78 -9.57
N TRP A 228 8.29 9.91 -8.48
CA TRP A 228 9.70 9.52 -8.40
C TRP A 228 9.90 8.02 -8.60
N THR A 229 8.95 7.18 -8.14
CA THR A 229 9.06 5.74 -8.21
C THR A 229 8.57 5.13 -9.53
N GLN A 230 8.05 5.91 -10.47
CA GLN A 230 7.48 5.39 -11.73
C GLN A 230 8.48 4.58 -12.56
N GLU A 231 9.76 4.97 -12.53
CA GLU A 231 10.83 4.29 -13.29
C GLU A 231 11.44 3.08 -12.55
N TRP A 232 11.06 2.85 -11.28
CA TRP A 232 11.64 1.78 -10.48
C TRP A 232 11.09 0.40 -10.83
N HIS A 233 9.84 0.34 -11.26
CA HIS A 233 9.20 -0.90 -11.66
C HIS A 233 7.98 -0.63 -12.56
N SER A 234 7.78 -1.47 -13.56
CA SER A 234 6.70 -1.31 -14.57
C SER A 234 5.28 -1.27 -14.00
N VAL A 235 5.04 -1.79 -12.80
CA VAL A 235 3.72 -1.78 -12.12
C VAL A 235 3.40 -0.41 -11.51
N PHE A 236 4.38 0.41 -11.14
CA PHE A 236 4.15 1.65 -10.41
C PHE A 236 3.33 2.70 -11.16
N PRO A 237 3.52 2.93 -12.48
CA PRO A 237 2.66 3.83 -13.22
C PRO A 237 1.18 3.42 -13.17
N TYR A 238 0.87 2.11 -13.22
CA TYR A 238 -0.51 1.62 -13.16
C TYR A 238 -1.13 1.81 -11.78
N LEU A 239 -0.38 1.54 -10.71
CA LEU A 239 -0.81 1.78 -9.33
C LEU A 239 -1.08 3.27 -9.09
N THR A 240 -0.22 4.14 -9.60
CA THR A 240 -0.39 5.58 -9.51
C THR A 240 -1.67 6.04 -10.20
N ARG A 241 -1.91 5.56 -11.43
CA ARG A 241 -3.14 5.86 -12.20
C ARG A 241 -4.38 5.35 -11.48
N TYR A 242 -4.35 4.13 -10.98
CA TYR A 242 -5.44 3.58 -10.16
C TYR A 242 -5.75 4.48 -8.97
N ASN A 243 -4.74 4.89 -8.21
CA ASN A 243 -4.91 5.72 -7.02
C ASN A 243 -5.51 7.08 -7.35
N VAL A 244 -5.07 7.72 -8.43
CA VAL A 244 -5.62 9.01 -8.91
C VAL A 244 -7.08 8.85 -9.33
N CYS A 245 -7.38 7.84 -10.15
CA CYS A 245 -8.75 7.56 -10.59
C CYS A 245 -9.66 7.20 -9.42
N LEU A 246 -9.18 6.35 -8.49
CA LEU A 246 -9.93 5.97 -7.30
C LEU A 246 -10.24 7.19 -6.43
N LEU A 247 -9.25 8.05 -6.18
CA LEU A 247 -9.44 9.24 -5.35
C LEU A 247 -10.43 10.22 -5.97
N ALA A 248 -10.38 10.41 -7.29
CA ALA A 248 -11.36 11.20 -8.04
C ALA A 248 -12.76 10.57 -7.95
N PHE A 249 -12.88 9.28 -8.22
CA PHE A 249 -14.14 8.54 -8.15
C PHE A 249 -14.76 8.62 -6.74
N MET A 250 -13.98 8.37 -5.69
CA MET A 250 -14.44 8.46 -4.31
C MET A 250 -14.88 9.90 -3.96
N SER A 251 -14.16 10.91 -4.45
CA SER A 251 -14.53 12.32 -4.28
C SER A 251 -15.85 12.68 -4.97
N LEU A 252 -16.20 12.00 -6.06
CA LEU A 252 -17.47 12.18 -6.77
C LEU A 252 -18.62 11.44 -6.10
N VAL A 253 -18.42 10.16 -5.76
CA VAL A 253 -19.49 9.23 -5.36
C VAL A 253 -19.68 9.21 -3.85
N MET A 254 -18.57 9.23 -3.08
CA MET A 254 -18.58 9.05 -1.63
C MET A 254 -18.48 10.37 -0.86
N ALA A 255 -18.44 11.51 -1.56
CA ALA A 255 -18.41 12.81 -0.92
C ALA A 255 -19.75 13.13 -0.23
N PRO A 256 -19.75 13.75 0.97
CA PRO A 256 -20.91 14.38 1.55
C PRO A 256 -21.47 15.47 0.63
N ARG A 257 -22.80 15.71 0.69
CA ARG A 257 -23.44 16.79 -0.10
C ARG A 257 -22.82 18.14 0.27
N GLY A 258 -22.60 18.97 -0.74
CA GLY A 258 -22.00 20.30 -0.56
C GLY A 258 -20.47 20.31 -0.46
N ARG A 259 -19.81 19.14 -0.27
CA ARG A 259 -18.34 19.05 -0.20
C ARG A 259 -17.68 18.40 -1.42
N ARG A 260 -18.46 17.88 -2.36
CA ARG A 260 -17.95 17.16 -3.55
C ARG A 260 -16.88 17.97 -4.29
N ASN A 261 -17.19 19.20 -4.63
CA ASN A 261 -16.27 20.06 -5.39
C ASN A 261 -14.99 20.37 -4.60
N LEU A 262 -15.12 20.55 -3.29
CA LEU A 262 -13.97 20.79 -2.41
C LEU A 262 -13.07 19.55 -2.27
N LEU A 263 -13.66 18.35 -2.25
CA LEU A 263 -12.91 17.10 -2.23
C LEU A 263 -12.27 16.81 -3.60
N LEU A 264 -12.97 17.08 -4.70
CA LEU A 264 -12.38 17.01 -6.05
C LEU A 264 -11.20 17.98 -6.21
N LEU A 265 -11.30 19.17 -5.67
CA LEU A 265 -10.18 20.11 -5.66
C LEU A 265 -9.04 19.58 -4.77
N GLY A 266 -9.36 19.07 -3.56
CA GLY A 266 -8.37 18.52 -2.64
C GLY A 266 -7.62 17.31 -3.19
N SER A 267 -8.29 16.47 -3.97
CA SER A 267 -7.66 15.29 -4.59
C SER A 267 -6.60 15.66 -5.67
N LEU A 268 -6.66 16.86 -6.24
CA LEU A 268 -5.61 17.38 -7.12
C LEU A 268 -4.28 17.58 -6.37
N ALA A 269 -4.30 17.73 -5.04
CA ALA A 269 -3.07 17.81 -4.25
C ALA A 269 -2.23 16.53 -4.35
N TYR A 270 -2.86 15.37 -4.57
CA TYR A 270 -2.19 14.12 -4.90
C TYR A 270 -1.95 13.98 -6.40
N ALA A 271 -2.99 14.22 -7.22
CA ALA A 271 -2.96 13.93 -8.66
C ALA A 271 -1.92 14.75 -9.44
N LEU A 272 -1.80 16.05 -9.17
CA LEU A 272 -0.87 16.90 -9.90
C LEU A 272 0.60 16.52 -9.69
N PRO A 273 1.09 16.31 -8.44
CA PRO A 273 2.47 15.89 -8.23
C PRO A 273 2.82 14.55 -8.87
N THR A 274 1.86 13.64 -9.08
CA THR A 274 2.11 12.39 -9.79
C THR A 274 2.46 12.57 -11.27
N LEU A 275 2.13 13.72 -11.87
CA LEU A 275 2.40 14.05 -13.26
C LEU A 275 3.76 14.74 -13.47
N GLY A 276 4.15 15.61 -12.57
CA GLY A 276 5.34 16.47 -12.76
C GLY A 276 6.17 16.67 -11.49
N GLY A 277 6.03 15.79 -10.50
CA GLY A 277 6.87 15.76 -9.31
C GLY A 277 6.83 17.06 -8.48
N PRO A 278 8.01 17.52 -7.98
CA PRO A 278 8.09 18.69 -7.10
C PRO A 278 7.56 19.98 -7.69
N LEU A 279 7.68 20.20 -9.02
CA LEU A 279 7.17 21.40 -9.69
C LEU A 279 5.63 21.46 -9.59
N PHE A 280 4.97 20.35 -9.90
CA PHE A 280 3.51 20.25 -9.82
C PHE A 280 3.01 20.18 -8.37
N PHE A 281 3.85 19.74 -7.43
CA PHE A 281 3.56 19.89 -6.01
C PHE A 281 3.48 21.36 -5.61
N GLY A 282 4.46 22.19 -6.00
CA GLY A 282 4.42 23.63 -5.77
C GLY A 282 3.17 24.28 -6.36
N PHE A 283 2.80 23.93 -7.59
CA PHE A 283 1.58 24.41 -8.21
C PHE A 283 0.31 23.95 -7.48
N SER A 284 0.22 22.69 -7.08
CA SER A 284 -0.91 22.18 -6.32
C SER A 284 -1.03 22.85 -4.95
N ALA A 285 0.09 23.10 -4.27
CA ALA A 285 0.13 23.81 -3.00
C ALA A 285 -0.38 25.25 -3.14
N LEU A 286 0.00 25.96 -4.22
CA LEU A 286 -0.54 27.30 -4.54
C LEU A 286 -2.05 27.28 -4.77
N LEU A 287 -2.56 26.33 -5.56
CA LEU A 287 -4.00 26.17 -5.79
C LEU A 287 -4.76 25.92 -4.48
N MET A 288 -4.19 25.12 -3.58
CA MET A 288 -4.83 24.79 -2.30
C MET A 288 -4.75 25.92 -1.29
N THR A 289 -3.64 26.68 -1.24
CA THR A 289 -3.53 27.88 -0.40
C THR A 289 -4.54 28.94 -0.82
N ALA A 290 -4.76 29.12 -2.13
CA ALA A 290 -5.85 29.95 -2.63
C ALA A 290 -7.23 29.48 -2.13
N GLY A 291 -7.40 28.16 -1.96
CA GLY A 291 -8.61 27.57 -1.39
C GLY A 291 -8.76 27.73 0.15
N TRP A 292 -7.64 28.01 0.87
CA TRP A 292 -7.63 28.03 2.33
C TRP A 292 -7.63 29.42 2.94
N THR A 293 -7.09 30.42 2.26
CA THR A 293 -6.99 31.79 2.81
C THR A 293 -8.35 32.43 2.99
N ARG A 294 -8.53 33.14 4.12
CA ARG A 294 -9.72 33.93 4.41
C ARG A 294 -9.76 35.27 3.65
N ALA A 295 -8.71 35.59 2.90
CA ALA A 295 -8.64 36.83 2.14
C ALA A 295 -9.76 36.89 1.09
N ARG A 296 -10.45 38.03 0.99
CA ARG A 296 -11.64 38.22 0.15
C ARG A 296 -11.42 37.90 -1.34
N GLN A 297 -10.22 38.17 -1.83
CA GLN A 297 -9.82 37.85 -3.22
C GLN A 297 -9.63 36.35 -3.43
N MET A 298 -8.99 35.64 -2.47
CA MET A 298 -8.77 34.20 -2.53
C MET A 298 -10.07 33.41 -2.33
N TYR A 299 -11.07 33.98 -1.61
CA TYR A 299 -12.39 33.38 -1.52
C TYR A 299 -13.09 33.33 -2.86
N ARG A 300 -12.99 34.40 -3.70
CA ARG A 300 -13.50 34.42 -5.07
C ARG A 300 -12.79 33.39 -5.95
N LEU A 301 -11.48 33.30 -5.86
CA LEU A 301 -10.70 32.29 -6.59
C LEU A 301 -11.12 30.87 -6.20
N ARG A 302 -11.29 30.59 -4.91
CA ARG A 302 -11.80 29.30 -4.44
C ARG A 302 -13.19 28.99 -5.00
N GLN A 303 -14.12 29.95 -4.96
CA GLN A 303 -15.44 29.77 -5.54
C GLN A 303 -15.38 29.47 -7.05
N TRP A 304 -14.46 30.13 -7.77
CA TRP A 304 -14.24 29.89 -9.19
C TRP A 304 -13.63 28.49 -9.42
N LEU A 305 -12.57 28.09 -8.70
CA LEU A 305 -11.96 26.77 -8.77
C LEU A 305 -12.93 25.63 -8.42
N CYS A 306 -13.86 25.87 -7.49
CA CYS A 306 -14.88 24.89 -7.12
C CYS A 306 -16.09 24.85 -8.08
N ARG A 307 -16.11 25.63 -9.16
CA ARG A 307 -17.16 25.51 -10.19
C ARG A 307 -17.05 24.15 -10.88
N PRO A 308 -18.17 23.43 -11.08
CA PRO A 308 -18.14 22.08 -11.65
C PRO A 308 -17.40 22.01 -12.99
N TRP A 309 -17.61 22.97 -13.88
CA TRP A 309 -16.96 22.99 -15.19
C TRP A 309 -15.43 23.20 -15.11
N VAL A 310 -14.94 24.02 -14.16
CA VAL A 310 -13.49 24.19 -13.92
C VAL A 310 -12.87 22.90 -13.45
N LEU A 311 -13.51 22.22 -12.48
CA LEU A 311 -13.05 20.94 -11.97
C LEU A 311 -13.09 19.86 -13.06
N ILE A 312 -14.13 19.86 -13.91
CA ILE A 312 -14.20 18.95 -15.05
C ILE A 312 -13.02 19.19 -15.99
N LEU A 313 -12.73 20.44 -16.36
CA LEU A 313 -11.60 20.76 -17.23
C LEU A 313 -10.25 20.35 -16.60
N LEU A 314 -10.04 20.63 -15.31
CA LEU A 314 -8.82 20.22 -14.61
C LEU A 314 -8.67 18.70 -14.59
N TRP A 315 -9.73 17.96 -14.31
CA TRP A 315 -9.71 16.51 -14.30
C TRP A 315 -9.63 15.88 -15.69
N LEU A 316 -10.21 16.50 -16.71
CA LEU A 316 -10.01 16.11 -18.11
C LEU A 316 -8.54 16.32 -18.52
N GLY A 317 -7.91 17.44 -18.11
CA GLY A 317 -6.49 17.67 -18.32
C GLY A 317 -5.61 16.62 -17.63
N VAL A 318 -5.88 16.30 -16.36
CA VAL A 318 -5.19 15.20 -15.67
C VAL A 318 -5.44 13.87 -16.37
N GLY A 319 -6.69 13.57 -16.74
CA GLY A 319 -7.06 12.34 -17.43
C GLY A 319 -6.40 12.20 -18.79
N SER A 320 -6.33 13.27 -19.59
CA SER A 320 -5.70 13.23 -20.90
C SER A 320 -4.20 12.92 -20.80
N LEU A 321 -3.50 13.46 -19.79
CA LEU A 321 -2.09 13.18 -19.55
C LEU A 321 -1.86 11.72 -19.09
N PHE A 322 -2.80 11.11 -18.36
CA PHE A 322 -2.72 9.70 -17.99
C PHE A 322 -3.16 8.74 -19.09
N LEU A 323 -4.07 9.15 -19.96
CA LEU A 323 -4.64 8.33 -21.05
C LEU A 323 -3.91 8.51 -22.38
N SER A 324 -3.05 9.53 -22.50
CA SER A 324 -2.25 9.75 -23.70
C SER A 324 -1.31 8.58 -23.95
N GLY A 325 -1.68 7.78 -24.93
CA GLY A 325 -0.88 6.72 -25.51
C GLY A 325 -0.84 5.40 -24.72
N GLU A 326 -0.89 4.31 -25.45
CA GLU A 326 -0.39 2.98 -25.08
C GLU A 326 -0.92 2.26 -23.84
N LEU A 327 -1.67 2.89 -22.92
CA LEU A 327 -2.07 2.25 -21.67
C LEU A 327 -2.79 0.93 -21.90
N LEU A 328 -3.79 0.93 -22.78
CA LEU A 328 -4.57 -0.28 -23.05
C LEU A 328 -3.73 -1.30 -23.81
N GLN A 329 -2.89 -0.84 -24.75
CA GLN A 329 -1.97 -1.69 -25.49
C GLN A 329 -0.89 -2.27 -24.56
N THR A 330 -0.32 -1.47 -23.67
CA THR A 330 0.70 -1.95 -22.74
C THR A 330 0.11 -2.91 -21.70
N ILE A 331 -1.09 -2.66 -21.16
CA ILE A 331 -1.76 -3.60 -20.26
C ILE A 331 -2.06 -4.92 -20.99
N THR A 332 -2.65 -4.85 -22.18
CA THR A 332 -2.96 -6.06 -22.95
C THR A 332 -1.68 -6.76 -23.41
N HIS A 333 -0.64 -6.05 -23.76
CA HIS A 333 0.65 -6.63 -24.10
C HIS A 333 1.32 -7.30 -22.91
N GLN A 334 1.43 -6.63 -21.77
CA GLN A 334 1.98 -7.21 -20.54
C GLN A 334 1.14 -8.41 -20.08
N LEU A 335 -0.18 -8.30 -20.03
CA LEU A 335 -1.03 -9.45 -19.72
C LEU A 335 -0.83 -10.58 -20.72
N SER A 336 -0.72 -10.27 -22.02
CA SER A 336 -0.51 -11.30 -23.04
C SER A 336 0.86 -11.97 -22.94
N LEU A 337 1.91 -11.26 -22.53
CA LEU A 337 3.22 -11.85 -22.30
C LEU A 337 3.19 -12.87 -21.15
N TYR A 338 2.46 -12.56 -20.07
CA TYR A 338 2.31 -13.47 -18.93
C TYR A 338 1.26 -14.57 -19.15
N MET A 339 0.22 -14.31 -19.96
CA MET A 339 -0.87 -15.26 -20.22
C MET A 339 -0.65 -16.13 -21.47
N LYS A 340 0.26 -15.76 -22.37
CA LYS A 340 0.59 -16.62 -23.50
C LYS A 340 1.31 -17.87 -22.98
N LYS A 341 0.55 -18.93 -22.75
CA LYS A 341 1.09 -20.28 -22.89
C LYS A 341 1.69 -20.34 -24.29
N ALA A 342 3.00 -20.58 -24.38
CA ALA A 342 3.63 -20.72 -25.66
C ALA A 342 2.89 -21.79 -26.45
N GLU A 343 2.11 -21.41 -27.42
CA GLU A 343 1.73 -22.31 -28.48
C GLU A 343 3.03 -22.72 -29.14
N VAL A 344 3.37 -23.98 -28.97
CA VAL A 344 4.42 -24.63 -29.76
C VAL A 344 3.96 -24.52 -31.19
N SER A 345 4.37 -23.48 -31.91
CA SER A 345 4.17 -23.39 -33.33
C SER A 345 5.02 -24.53 -33.94
N GLY A 346 4.34 -25.64 -34.23
CA GLY A 346 4.86 -26.74 -35.00
C GLY A 346 5.16 -26.25 -36.41
N GLY A 347 6.23 -25.50 -36.58
CA GLY A 347 6.85 -25.19 -37.88
C GLY A 347 7.74 -26.34 -38.28
N SER A 348 7.33 -27.02 -39.31
CA SER A 348 8.08 -28.09 -39.99
C SER A 348 9.48 -27.65 -40.41
N GLY A 349 10.50 -28.38 -39.97
CA GLY A 349 11.76 -28.55 -40.69
C GLY A 349 12.83 -27.50 -40.44
N ALA A 350 13.52 -27.65 -39.34
CA ALA A 350 14.94 -27.44 -39.08
C ALA A 350 15.16 -27.76 -37.59
N LEU A 351 16.27 -28.27 -37.20
CA LEU A 351 16.71 -28.47 -35.81
C LEU A 351 16.74 -27.12 -35.06
N ALA A 352 15.55 -26.54 -34.77
CA ALA A 352 15.43 -25.41 -33.90
C ALA A 352 15.61 -25.93 -32.47
N LEU A 353 16.67 -25.51 -31.82
CA LEU A 353 16.83 -25.65 -30.38
C LEU A 353 15.61 -24.98 -29.73
N ILE A 354 14.63 -25.78 -29.34
CA ILE A 354 13.42 -25.29 -28.65
C ILE A 354 13.82 -25.10 -27.20
N TYR A 355 14.16 -23.87 -26.84
CA TYR A 355 14.27 -23.50 -25.42
C TYR A 355 12.86 -23.54 -24.79
N PRO A 356 12.71 -24.17 -23.63
CA PRO A 356 11.43 -24.14 -22.95
C PRO A 356 11.04 -22.66 -22.68
N PRO A 357 9.79 -22.28 -22.91
CA PRO A 357 9.34 -20.91 -22.63
C PRO A 357 9.59 -20.55 -21.18
N ALA A 358 9.86 -19.28 -20.89
CA ALA A 358 10.18 -18.79 -19.55
C ALA A 358 9.20 -19.29 -18.47
N GLY A 359 7.90 -19.43 -18.81
CA GLY A 359 6.89 -19.97 -17.90
C GLY A 359 7.05 -21.47 -17.56
N GLN A 360 7.89 -22.21 -18.31
CA GLN A 360 8.22 -23.61 -18.00
C GLN A 360 9.62 -23.73 -17.36
N ALA A 361 10.52 -22.82 -17.71
CA ALA A 361 11.90 -22.83 -17.26
C ALA A 361 12.10 -22.20 -15.89
N LEU A 362 11.29 -21.17 -15.55
CA LEU A 362 11.40 -20.44 -14.30
C LEU A 362 10.25 -20.85 -13.34
N THR A 363 10.59 -21.47 -12.22
CA THR A 363 9.62 -21.83 -11.17
C THR A 363 8.82 -20.64 -10.66
N GLU A 364 9.40 -19.44 -10.73
CA GLU A 364 8.76 -18.18 -10.32
C GLU A 364 7.60 -17.74 -11.19
N VAL A 365 7.53 -18.20 -12.45
CA VAL A 365 6.50 -17.83 -13.44
C VAL A 365 5.50 -18.98 -13.65
N GLN A 366 5.68 -20.11 -12.98
CA GLN A 366 4.76 -21.24 -13.09
C GLN A 366 3.43 -20.93 -12.45
N ASP A 367 2.34 -21.42 -13.06
CA ASP A 367 1.00 -21.34 -12.50
C ASP A 367 0.97 -22.01 -11.12
N LEU A 368 0.49 -21.29 -10.12
CA LEU A 368 0.33 -21.81 -8.75
C LEU A 368 -1.14 -22.19 -8.51
N GLY A 369 -1.37 -23.32 -7.87
CA GLY A 369 -2.67 -23.66 -7.35
C GLY A 369 -3.12 -22.66 -6.28
N LEU A 370 -4.43 -22.40 -6.17
CA LEU A 370 -4.97 -21.44 -5.19
C LEU A 370 -4.52 -21.74 -3.75
N LEU A 371 -4.51 -23.02 -3.36
CA LEU A 371 -4.05 -23.40 -2.00
C LEU A 371 -2.58 -23.06 -1.77
N ALA A 372 -1.72 -23.27 -2.77
CA ALA A 372 -0.31 -22.88 -2.70
C ALA A 372 -0.17 -21.35 -2.54
N VAL A 373 -0.93 -20.57 -3.30
CA VAL A 373 -0.95 -19.11 -3.17
C VAL A 373 -1.39 -18.68 -1.77
N LEU A 374 -2.43 -19.29 -1.21
CA LEU A 374 -2.88 -19.00 0.15
C LEU A 374 -1.82 -19.35 1.20
N ALA A 375 -1.09 -20.48 1.02
CA ALA A 375 0.01 -20.88 1.89
C ALA A 375 1.19 -19.88 1.86
N TYR A 376 1.43 -19.18 0.76
CA TYR A 376 2.40 -18.09 0.68
C TYR A 376 1.94 -16.82 1.42
N PHE A 377 0.64 -16.60 1.59
CA PHE A 377 0.13 -15.47 2.37
C PHE A 377 0.16 -15.73 3.88
N HIS A 378 -0.09 -16.97 4.27
CA HIS A 378 -0.09 -17.41 5.66
C HIS A 378 0.14 -18.92 5.71
N PRO A 379 0.96 -19.48 6.65
CA PRO A 379 1.22 -20.91 6.74
C PRO A 379 -0.06 -21.75 6.79
N TRP A 380 -1.10 -21.23 7.44
CA TRP A 380 -2.44 -21.83 7.42
C TRP A 380 -3.28 -21.22 6.32
N HIS A 381 -3.53 -21.97 5.26
CA HIS A 381 -4.28 -21.48 4.10
C HIS A 381 -5.73 -21.12 4.43
N GLU A 382 -6.33 -21.75 5.47
CA GLU A 382 -7.66 -21.37 5.97
C GLU A 382 -7.62 -19.96 6.60
N ALA A 383 -6.60 -19.65 7.37
CA ALA A 383 -6.41 -18.31 7.91
C ALA A 383 -6.21 -17.29 6.79
N ALA A 384 -5.45 -17.63 5.75
CA ALA A 384 -5.32 -16.77 4.57
C ALA A 384 -6.67 -16.52 3.88
N ALA A 385 -7.49 -17.55 3.69
CA ALA A 385 -8.83 -17.43 3.11
C ALA A 385 -9.74 -16.55 4.00
N LEU A 386 -9.74 -16.77 5.32
CA LEU A 386 -10.47 -15.92 6.26
C LEU A 386 -9.97 -14.48 6.23
N GLY A 387 -8.67 -14.26 6.05
CA GLY A 387 -8.08 -12.93 5.90
C GLY A 387 -8.58 -12.21 4.64
N LEU A 388 -8.66 -12.90 3.51
CA LEU A 388 -9.23 -12.34 2.28
C LEU A 388 -10.70 -11.96 2.45
N LEU A 389 -11.52 -12.83 3.06
CA LEU A 389 -12.93 -12.55 3.37
C LEU A 389 -13.06 -11.38 4.36
N GLY A 390 -12.21 -11.36 5.39
CA GLY A 390 -12.15 -10.27 6.36
C GLY A 390 -11.74 -8.94 5.71
N PHE A 391 -10.83 -8.96 4.75
CA PHE A 391 -10.46 -7.77 3.98
C PHE A 391 -11.63 -7.22 3.17
N VAL A 392 -12.43 -8.07 2.51
CA VAL A 392 -13.67 -7.65 1.85
C VAL A 392 -14.60 -6.94 2.84
N TRP A 393 -14.75 -7.49 4.05
CA TRP A 393 -15.55 -6.85 5.10
C TRP A 393 -14.96 -5.51 5.57
N VAL A 394 -13.62 -5.39 5.66
CA VAL A 394 -12.92 -4.13 6.00
C VAL A 394 -13.21 -3.06 4.94
N ILE A 395 -13.19 -3.38 3.64
CA ILE A 395 -13.53 -2.45 2.55
C ILE A 395 -14.89 -1.81 2.76
N PHE A 396 -15.91 -2.60 3.12
CA PHE A 396 -17.27 -2.06 3.36
C PHE A 396 -17.34 -1.14 4.58
N ARG A 397 -16.43 -1.27 5.52
CA ARG A 397 -16.38 -0.45 6.74
C ARG A 397 -15.39 0.70 6.68
N ARG A 398 -14.39 0.63 5.83
CA ARG A 398 -13.26 1.58 5.77
C ARG A 398 -12.94 1.90 4.32
N PRO A 399 -13.39 3.04 3.80
CA PRO A 399 -13.21 3.39 2.39
C PRO A 399 -11.74 3.45 1.96
N GLY A 400 -10.84 3.82 2.86
CA GLY A 400 -9.40 3.82 2.59
C GLY A 400 -8.83 2.45 2.21
N ALA A 401 -9.45 1.35 2.63
CA ALA A 401 -9.00 0.00 2.25
C ALA A 401 -9.14 -0.28 0.74
N LEU A 402 -9.95 0.50 0.01
CA LEU A 402 -10.04 0.40 -1.46
C LEU A 402 -8.69 0.67 -2.16
N PHE A 403 -7.80 1.47 -1.56
CA PHE A 403 -6.46 1.71 -2.11
C PHE A 403 -5.55 0.47 -2.07
N LEU A 404 -5.90 -0.54 -1.29
CA LEU A 404 -5.17 -1.82 -1.23
C LEU A 404 -5.69 -2.87 -2.22
N LEU A 405 -6.79 -2.60 -2.96
CA LEU A 405 -7.36 -3.55 -3.93
C LEU A 405 -6.37 -4.00 -5.02
N PRO A 406 -5.51 -3.13 -5.60
CA PRO A 406 -4.53 -3.58 -6.58
C PRO A 406 -3.57 -4.62 -6.01
N LEU A 407 -3.13 -4.48 -4.75
CA LEU A 407 -2.26 -5.44 -4.10
C LEU A 407 -3.00 -6.78 -3.87
N ALA A 408 -4.28 -6.72 -3.48
CA ALA A 408 -5.11 -7.92 -3.37
C ALA A 408 -5.25 -8.63 -4.73
N ALA A 409 -5.49 -7.88 -5.80
CA ALA A 409 -5.59 -8.42 -7.16
C ALA A 409 -4.26 -9.04 -7.61
N LEU A 410 -3.13 -8.36 -7.42
CA LEU A 410 -1.81 -8.89 -7.77
C LEU A 410 -1.49 -10.17 -6.98
N GLY A 411 -1.77 -10.19 -5.67
CA GLY A 411 -1.59 -11.38 -4.85
C GLY A 411 -2.40 -12.58 -5.36
N LEU A 412 -3.65 -12.39 -5.74
CA LEU A 412 -4.52 -13.45 -6.27
C LEU A 412 -4.15 -13.82 -7.72
N LEU A 413 -3.67 -12.88 -8.53
CA LEU A 413 -3.19 -13.13 -9.89
C LEU A 413 -1.94 -14.01 -9.92
N SER A 414 -1.25 -14.22 -8.79
CA SER A 414 -0.15 -15.18 -8.71
C SER A 414 -0.55 -16.61 -9.10
N THR A 415 -1.83 -16.95 -9.04
CA THR A 415 -2.36 -18.21 -9.61
C THR A 415 -2.11 -18.34 -11.12
N LYS A 416 -1.89 -17.22 -11.83
CA LYS A 416 -1.68 -17.16 -13.29
C LYS A 416 -0.37 -16.50 -13.70
N MET A 417 0.19 -15.66 -12.83
CA MET A 417 1.39 -14.88 -13.10
C MET A 417 2.62 -15.41 -12.35
N GLY A 418 2.45 -16.50 -11.59
CA GLY A 418 3.54 -17.17 -10.88
C GLY A 418 3.82 -16.64 -9.47
N GLY A 419 4.73 -17.31 -8.78
CA GLY A 419 5.06 -17.09 -7.38
C GLY A 419 5.61 -15.71 -7.03
N ARG A 420 6.02 -14.93 -8.02
CA ARG A 420 6.56 -13.57 -7.83
C ARG A 420 5.54 -12.60 -7.24
N MET A 421 4.25 -12.79 -7.54
CA MET A 421 3.19 -11.88 -7.10
C MET A 421 2.61 -12.22 -5.71
N VAL A 422 2.99 -13.36 -5.12
CA VAL A 422 2.42 -13.80 -3.83
C VAL A 422 2.67 -12.82 -2.68
N MET A 423 3.79 -12.09 -2.69
CA MET A 423 4.12 -11.14 -1.63
C MET A 423 3.07 -10.02 -1.45
N PHE A 424 2.35 -9.65 -2.53
CA PHE A 424 1.34 -8.60 -2.49
C PHE A 424 0.09 -9.00 -1.68
N GLY A 425 -0.18 -10.30 -1.53
CA GLY A 425 -1.28 -10.79 -0.74
C GLY A 425 -1.05 -10.73 0.77
N ALA A 426 0.21 -10.72 1.20
CA ALA A 426 0.58 -10.73 2.61
C ALA A 426 -0.07 -9.58 3.44
N PRO A 427 0.07 -8.28 3.08
CA PRO A 427 -0.55 -7.19 3.81
C PRO A 427 -2.07 -7.24 3.77
N ILE A 428 -2.65 -7.78 2.70
CA ILE A 428 -4.11 -7.90 2.53
C ILE A 428 -4.69 -8.89 3.53
N VAL A 429 -4.08 -10.07 3.60
CA VAL A 429 -4.46 -11.11 4.55
C VAL A 429 -4.23 -10.63 5.98
N ALA A 430 -3.11 -9.98 6.25
CA ALA A 430 -2.80 -9.43 7.56
C ALA A 430 -3.84 -8.41 8.03
N VAL A 431 -4.21 -7.44 7.19
CA VAL A 431 -5.27 -6.45 7.47
C VAL A 431 -6.61 -7.14 7.70
N GLY A 432 -6.96 -8.10 6.83
CA GLY A 432 -8.24 -8.79 6.88
C GLY A 432 -8.40 -9.78 8.04
N LEU A 433 -7.30 -10.32 8.57
CA LEU A 433 -7.33 -11.13 9.78
C LEU A 433 -7.42 -10.26 11.04
N THR A 434 -6.52 -9.30 11.16
CA THR A 434 -6.29 -8.61 12.43
C THR A 434 -7.41 -7.64 12.80
N LEU A 435 -7.93 -6.86 11.86
CA LEU A 435 -8.99 -5.89 12.16
C LEU A 435 -10.33 -6.54 12.55
N PRO A 436 -10.87 -7.52 11.80
CA PRO A 436 -12.07 -8.22 12.21
C PRO A 436 -11.93 -8.91 13.56
N LEU A 437 -10.80 -9.60 13.78
CA LEU A 437 -10.52 -10.27 15.04
C LEU A 437 -10.42 -9.27 16.20
N TYR A 438 -9.74 -8.13 16.00
CA TYR A 438 -9.69 -7.05 16.97
C TYR A 438 -11.10 -6.55 17.36
N TRP A 439 -11.94 -6.28 16.37
CA TRP A 439 -13.30 -5.80 16.65
C TRP A 439 -14.17 -6.85 17.35
N MET A 440 -13.94 -8.13 17.07
CA MET A 440 -14.59 -9.23 17.80
C MET A 440 -14.10 -9.31 19.24
N LEU A 441 -12.79 -9.31 19.47
CA LEU A 441 -12.19 -9.35 20.82
C LEU A 441 -12.62 -8.14 21.65
N GLN A 442 -12.62 -6.96 21.08
CA GLN A 442 -13.12 -5.74 21.75
C GLN A 442 -14.58 -5.86 22.18
N ARG A 443 -15.41 -6.57 21.43
CA ARG A 443 -16.81 -6.84 21.85
C ARG A 443 -16.87 -7.84 23.01
N LEU A 444 -16.08 -8.91 22.96
CA LEU A 444 -16.05 -9.93 23.98
C LEU A 444 -15.49 -9.39 25.32
N LEU A 445 -14.44 -8.59 25.24
CA LEU A 445 -13.72 -8.05 26.40
C LEU A 445 -14.30 -6.74 26.96
N ARG A 446 -15.45 -6.28 26.46
CA ARG A 446 -16.08 -4.99 26.85
C ARG A 446 -16.28 -4.79 28.36
N LYS A 447 -16.44 -5.87 29.10
CA LYS A 447 -16.65 -5.83 30.56
C LYS A 447 -15.40 -5.50 31.35
N LEU A 448 -14.21 -5.61 30.72
CA LEU A 448 -12.93 -5.31 31.33
C LEU A 448 -12.59 -3.81 31.25
N ARG A 449 -11.66 -3.37 32.08
CA ARG A 449 -11.14 -2.00 32.03
C ARG A 449 -10.46 -1.75 30.68
N PRO A 450 -10.59 -0.55 30.06
CA PRO A 450 -10.09 -0.26 28.71
C PRO A 450 -8.60 -0.60 28.51
N ASN A 451 -7.75 -0.29 29.50
CA ASN A 451 -6.31 -0.57 29.41
C ASN A 451 -6.00 -2.08 29.43
N VAL A 452 -6.72 -2.84 30.27
CA VAL A 452 -6.59 -4.30 30.33
C VAL A 452 -7.10 -4.93 29.03
N THR A 453 -8.20 -4.41 28.50
CA THR A 453 -8.76 -4.87 27.22
C THR A 453 -7.77 -4.67 26.07
N GLY A 454 -7.09 -3.53 25.99
CA GLY A 454 -6.08 -3.25 24.97
C GLY A 454 -4.91 -4.24 25.05
N ILE A 455 -4.32 -4.42 26.24
CA ILE A 455 -3.20 -5.34 26.46
C ILE A 455 -3.58 -6.78 26.12
N LEU A 456 -4.72 -7.27 26.64
CA LEU A 456 -5.19 -8.62 26.36
C LEU A 456 -5.48 -8.84 24.87
N THR A 457 -6.09 -7.84 24.21
CA THR A 457 -6.36 -7.91 22.77
C THR A 457 -5.08 -8.01 21.97
N SER A 458 -4.06 -7.19 22.30
CA SER A 458 -2.75 -7.25 21.65
C SER A 458 -2.06 -8.59 21.87
N ALA A 459 -2.02 -9.07 23.09
CA ALA A 459 -1.40 -10.35 23.44
C ALA A 459 -2.08 -11.52 22.72
N LEU A 460 -3.43 -11.55 22.70
CA LEU A 460 -4.19 -12.57 21.99
C LEU A 460 -3.98 -12.51 20.48
N LEU A 461 -3.97 -11.31 19.90
CA LEU A 461 -3.68 -11.14 18.47
C LEU A 461 -2.29 -11.66 18.13
N LEU A 462 -1.29 -11.30 18.92
CA LEU A 462 0.09 -11.77 18.72
C LEU A 462 0.20 -13.28 18.90
N ALA A 463 -0.38 -13.84 19.95
CA ALA A 463 -0.34 -15.28 20.22
C ALA A 463 -1.04 -16.10 19.13
N LEU A 464 -2.24 -15.67 18.69
CA LEU A 464 -3.04 -16.41 17.70
C LEU A 464 -2.51 -16.28 16.28
N LEU A 465 -1.89 -15.16 15.94
CA LEU A 465 -1.57 -14.82 14.56
C LEU A 465 -0.07 -14.93 14.26
N VAL A 466 0.81 -14.70 15.22
CA VAL A 466 2.26 -14.72 15.01
C VAL A 466 2.90 -16.03 15.47
N ALA A 467 2.40 -16.64 16.56
CA ALA A 467 2.96 -17.89 17.08
C ALA A 467 3.12 -19.02 16.04
N PRO A 468 2.19 -19.22 15.08
CA PRO A 468 2.35 -20.24 14.04
C PRO A 468 3.59 -20.05 13.16
N PHE A 469 4.11 -18.83 13.06
CA PHE A 469 5.30 -18.54 12.25
C PHE A 469 6.62 -18.79 12.99
N VAL A 470 6.60 -18.86 14.30
CA VAL A 470 7.83 -19.07 15.12
C VAL A 470 8.31 -20.53 15.07
N ASN A 471 7.44 -21.46 14.67
CA ASN A 471 7.73 -22.88 14.56
C ASN A 471 8.11 -23.32 13.13
N ILE A 472 8.29 -22.38 12.22
CA ILE A 472 8.76 -22.58 10.85
C ILE A 472 10.22 -22.15 10.77
#